data_b01cdb64340897d387b459f060c97a44
#
_entry.id   b01cdb64340897d387b459f060c97a44
#
_cell.length_a   1.000
_cell.length_b   1.000
_cell.length_c   1.000
_cell.angle_alpha   90.00
_cell.angle_beta   90.00
_cell.angle_gamma   90.00
#
_symmetry.space_group_name_H-M   'P 1'
#
loop_
_entity.id
_entity.type
_entity.pdbx_description
1 polymer ?
#
loop_
_entity_poly.entity_id
_entity_poly.type
_entity_poly.pdbx_seq_one_letter_code
_entity_poly.pdbx_strand_id
1 'polypeptide(L)' 'MRKYGVKYRTIVDEDTNIIKNVYSPILYINNEEIFISQGDTIMEFNNREDALTQAKETYIKIKDKI' A
#
# COMPACT_ATOMS: atom_id res chain seq x y z
N MET A 1 4.83 4.98 17.50
CA MET A 1 5.48 4.53 16.25
C MET A 1 4.47 3.91 15.31
N ARG A 2 4.50 4.33 14.05
CA ARG A 2 3.59 3.76 13.06
C ARG A 2 3.98 2.34 12.71
N LYS A 3 2.98 1.48 12.52
CA LYS A 3 3.17 0.09 12.13
C LYS A 3 2.68 -0.17 10.70
N TYR A 4 1.74 0.62 10.25
CA TYR A 4 1.17 0.52 8.90
C TYR A 4 0.67 1.89 8.46
N GLY A 5 0.43 2.04 7.17
CA GLY A 5 -0.05 3.30 6.63
C GLY A 5 -0.44 3.19 5.17
N VAL A 6 -0.50 4.33 4.52
CA VAL A 6 -0.90 4.44 3.11
C VAL A 6 0.08 5.35 2.40
N LYS A 7 0.47 4.95 1.18
CA LYS A 7 1.32 5.75 0.32
C LYS A 7 0.51 6.22 -0.89
N TYR A 8 0.44 7.53 -1.09
CA TYR A 8 -0.21 8.10 -2.27
C TYR A 8 0.76 8.04 -3.44
N ARG A 9 0.30 7.49 -4.56
CA ARG A 9 1.17 7.29 -5.73
C ARG A 9 0.51 7.82 -6.98
N THR A 10 1.31 8.37 -7.88
CA THR A 10 0.88 8.77 -9.21
C THR A 10 1.50 7.82 -10.22
N ILE A 11 0.67 7.19 -11.02
CA ILE A 11 1.10 6.25 -12.05
C ILE A 11 0.80 6.88 -13.40
N VAL A 12 1.81 6.95 -14.26
CA VAL A 12 1.66 7.48 -15.61
C VAL A 12 1.78 6.32 -16.58
N ASP A 13 0.75 6.13 -17.41
CA ASP A 13 0.78 5.16 -18.50
C ASP A 13 1.26 5.89 -19.74
N GLU A 14 2.48 5.59 -20.18
CA GLU A 14 3.11 6.27 -21.32
C GLU A 14 2.42 5.97 -22.64
N ASP A 15 1.81 4.80 -22.77
CA ASP A 15 1.16 4.40 -24.01
C ASP A 15 -0.16 5.14 -24.24
N THR A 16 -0.87 5.45 -23.19
CA THR A 16 -2.19 6.09 -23.28
C THR A 16 -2.21 7.52 -22.77
N ASN A 17 -1.11 8.00 -22.18
CA ASN A 17 -1.00 9.31 -21.53
C ASN A 17 -2.02 9.50 -20.40
N ILE A 18 -2.47 8.39 -19.80
CA ILE A 18 -3.38 8.45 -18.67
C ILE A 18 -2.58 8.58 -17.38
N ILE A 19 -2.97 9.53 -16.54
CA ILE A 19 -2.39 9.71 -15.21
C ILE A 19 -3.38 9.15 -14.20
N LYS A 20 -2.92 8.25 -13.37
CA LYS A 20 -3.76 7.59 -12.38
C LYS A 20 -3.18 7.84 -10.99
N ASN A 21 -4.03 8.28 -10.06
CA ASN A 21 -3.63 8.47 -8.67
C ASN A 21 -4.23 7.34 -7.84
N VAL A 22 -3.39 6.68 -7.05
CA VAL A 22 -3.81 5.53 -6.26
C VAL A 22 -3.25 5.64 -4.85
N TYR A 23 -3.88 4.88 -3.94
CA TYR A 23 -3.42 4.73 -2.56
C TYR A 23 -2.98 3.29 -2.37
N SER A 24 -1.74 3.10 -1.94
CA SER A 24 -1.17 1.78 -1.72
C SER A 24 -0.97 1.54 -0.23
N PRO A 25 -1.44 0.40 0.29
CA PRO A 25 -1.19 0.08 1.70
C PRO A 25 0.28 -0.28 1.92
N ILE A 26 0.83 0.16 3.04
CA ILE A 26 2.22 -0.12 3.39
C ILE A 26 2.33 -0.56 4.84
N LEU A 27 3.42 -1.26 5.13
CA LEU A 27 3.81 -1.62 6.48
C LEU A 27 5.15 -0.96 6.80
N TYR A 28 5.36 -0.64 8.08
CA TYR A 28 6.65 -0.13 8.54
C TYR A 28 7.33 -1.25 9.32
N ILE A 29 8.38 -1.82 8.75
CA ILE A 29 9.13 -2.91 9.35
C ILE A 29 10.60 -2.49 9.39
N ASN A 30 11.18 -2.49 10.60
CA ASN A 30 12.58 -2.11 10.80
C ASN A 30 12.91 -0.73 10.20
N ASN A 31 11.97 0.23 10.34
CA ASN A 31 12.10 1.59 9.81
C ASN A 31 12.05 1.69 8.29
N GLU A 32 11.61 0.63 7.62
CA GLU A 32 11.44 0.64 6.17
C GLU A 32 9.97 0.59 5.80
N GLU A 33 9.62 1.29 4.72
CA GLU A 33 8.28 1.24 4.15
C GLU A 33 8.21 0.03 3.21
N ILE A 34 7.30 -0.89 3.49
CA ILE A 34 7.13 -2.10 2.69
C ILE A 34 5.75 -2.05 2.05
N PHE A 35 5.70 -2.06 0.72
CA PHE A 35 4.44 -2.11 0.00
C PHE A 35 3.82 -3.49 0.11
N ILE A 36 2.50 -3.52 0.33
CA ILE A 36 1.75 -4.77 0.36
C ILE A 36 1.45 -5.16 -1.08
N SER A 37 1.79 -6.39 -1.45
CA SER A 37 1.59 -6.91 -2.80
C SER A 37 0.48 -7.93 -2.85
N GLN A 38 -0.15 -8.05 -4.01
CA GLN A 38 -1.05 -9.14 -4.32
C GLN A 38 -0.51 -9.81 -5.58
N GLY A 39 0.03 -11.03 -5.41
CA GLY A 39 0.79 -11.66 -6.48
C GLY A 39 2.04 -10.84 -6.81
N ASP A 40 2.20 -10.49 -8.07
CA ASP A 40 3.34 -9.71 -8.53
C ASP A 40 3.07 -8.20 -8.59
N THR A 41 1.89 -7.79 -8.11
CA THR A 41 1.44 -6.40 -8.24
C THR A 41 1.29 -5.75 -6.87
N ILE A 42 1.77 -4.52 -6.75
CA ILE A 42 1.53 -3.71 -5.54
C ILE A 42 0.05 -3.39 -5.47
N MET A 43 -0.56 -3.61 -4.30
CA MET A 43 -1.99 -3.31 -4.12
C MET A 43 -2.27 -1.83 -4.30
N GLU A 44 -3.39 -1.52 -4.95
CA GLU A 44 -3.82 -0.16 -5.25
C GLU A 44 -5.29 0.00 -4.94
N PHE A 45 -5.64 1.13 -4.37
CA PHE A 45 -7.02 1.48 -4.05
C PHE A 45 -7.32 2.88 -4.53
N ASN A 46 -8.58 3.14 -4.82
CA ASN A 46 -9.02 4.45 -5.31
C ASN A 46 -9.21 5.47 -4.19
N ASN A 47 -9.27 5.02 -2.95
CA ASN A 47 -9.41 5.92 -1.81
C ASN A 47 -8.52 5.49 -0.65
N ARG A 48 -8.22 6.45 0.20
CA ARG A 48 -7.30 6.24 1.31
C ARG A 48 -7.85 5.28 2.36
N GLU A 49 -9.16 5.35 2.63
CA GLU A 49 -9.76 4.51 3.67
C GLU A 49 -9.63 3.03 3.39
N ASP A 50 -9.87 2.62 2.14
CA ASP A 50 -9.76 1.22 1.75
C ASP A 50 -8.32 0.75 1.85
N ALA A 51 -7.36 1.58 1.41
CA ALA A 51 -5.95 1.23 1.52
C ALA A 51 -5.53 1.10 2.98
N LEU A 52 -5.97 2.03 3.82
CA LEU A 52 -5.64 2.00 5.25
C LEU A 52 -6.23 0.76 5.93
N THR A 53 -7.46 0.39 5.60
CA THR A 53 -8.11 -0.81 6.13
C THR A 53 -7.30 -2.05 5.74
N GLN A 54 -6.87 -2.13 4.50
CA GLN A 54 -6.06 -3.26 4.04
C GLN A 54 -4.72 -3.31 4.76
N ALA A 55 -4.08 -2.17 4.95
CA ALA A 55 -2.81 -2.11 5.66
C ALA A 55 -2.97 -2.61 7.10
N LYS A 56 -4.02 -2.17 7.78
CA LYS A 56 -4.32 -2.60 9.14
C LYS A 56 -4.56 -4.10 9.22
N GLU A 57 -5.39 -4.62 8.32
CA GLU A 57 -5.71 -6.05 8.31
C GLU A 57 -4.47 -6.90 8.06
N THR A 58 -3.62 -6.48 7.14
CA THR A 58 -2.38 -7.20 6.83
C THR A 58 -1.45 -7.17 8.05
N TYR A 59 -1.33 -6.01 8.70
CA TYR A 59 -0.50 -5.89 9.88
C TYR A 59 -0.98 -6.83 10.99
N ILE A 60 -2.29 -6.90 11.24
CA ILE A 60 -2.86 -7.77 12.27
C ILE A 60 -2.53 -9.24 12.00
N LYS A 61 -2.56 -9.64 10.72
CA LYS A 61 -2.26 -11.02 10.34
C LYS A 61 -0.80 -11.41 10.57
N ILE A 62 0.12 -10.48 10.43
CA ILE A 62 1.54 -10.80 10.46
C ILE A 62 2.27 -10.30 11.71
N LYS A 63 1.62 -9.49 12.54
CA LYS A 63 2.29 -8.84 13.68
C LYS A 63 2.98 -9.81 14.63
N ASP A 64 2.44 -11.02 14.75
CA ASP A 64 3.02 -12.03 15.63
C ASP A 64 4.19 -12.78 14.97
N LYS A 65 4.47 -12.49 13.69
CA LYS A 65 5.52 -13.15 12.92
C LYS A 65 6.70 -12.24 12.65
N ILE A 66 6.58 -10.98 13.02
CA ILE A 66 7.64 -9.98 12.78
C ILE A 66 8.21 -9.46 14.09
#